data_9d539d7654ffe09b22c8a6412d09b1e0
#
_entry.id   9d539d7654ffe09b22c8a6412d09b1e0
#
_cell.length_a   1.000
_cell.length_b   1.000
_cell.length_c   1.000
_cell.angle_alpha   90.00
_cell.angle_beta   90.00
_cell.angle_gamma   90.00
#
_symmetry.space_group_name_H-M   'P 1'
#
loop_
_entity.id
_entity.type
_entity.pdbx_description
1 polymer ?
#
loop_
_entity_poly.entity_id
_entity_poly.type
_entity_poly.pdbx_seq_one_letter_code
_entity_poly.pdbx_strand_id
1 'polypeptide(L)'
;MAESKENTLRRRLEFSEQKRGLLQKRLSSFNVEEDTTLWSFVDLITLLLILFILFYSHAITRKATVENEPSATLQRPEMQIRDESLEQLRRQVMQTVRTEDKKEFAVRWDQKRLVLVLGEKIAFNVGDANLLPDFQPTLKRIAGFISSQKEYRVAVAGHTDDVPIKTERFPTNWELSAIRAVNVARFLIGHGISPRRVSIEGYSAYRPLQPNRNAQSRQANRRVEITLIKEARQNPIPDVDHNLMF
;
A
#
# COMPACT_ATOMS: atom_id res chain seq x y z
N MET A 1 -48.23 58.70 66.23
CA MET A 1 -46.91 58.13 65.92
C MET A 1 -46.90 56.56 65.79
N ALA A 2 -47.74 55.81 66.50
CA ALA A 2 -47.84 54.37 66.48
C ALA A 2 -48.45 53.83 65.17
N GLU A 3 -49.49 54.42 64.64
CA GLU A 3 -50.25 54.06 63.48
C GLU A 3 -49.42 54.11 62.15
N SER A 4 -48.47 55.04 62.07
CA SER A 4 -47.58 55.18 60.95
C SER A 4 -46.53 54.06 60.91
N LYS A 5 -46.10 53.51 62.03
CA LYS A 5 -45.15 52.39 62.12
C LYS A 5 -45.83 51.06 61.77
N GLU A 6 -47.05 50.87 62.14
CA GLU A 6 -47.86 49.70 61.89
C GLU A 6 -48.16 49.55 60.38
N ASN A 7 -48.53 50.65 59.75
CA ASN A 7 -48.73 50.64 58.26
C ASN A 7 -47.44 50.37 57.46
N THR A 8 -46.31 50.83 58.00
CA THR A 8 -45.01 50.57 57.35
C THR A 8 -44.60 49.09 57.47
N LEU A 9 -44.90 48.47 58.62
CA LEU A 9 -44.66 47.05 58.86
C LEU A 9 -45.58 46.14 57.99
N ARG A 10 -46.85 46.51 57.89
CA ARG A 10 -47.80 45.80 57.03
C ARG A 10 -47.36 45.81 55.59
N ARG A 11 -46.96 46.96 55.05
CA ARG A 11 -46.42 47.05 53.66
C ARG A 11 -45.17 46.23 53.45
N ARG A 12 -44.28 46.13 54.45
CA ARG A 12 -43.07 45.28 54.34
C ARG A 12 -43.39 43.79 54.35
N LEU A 13 -44.39 43.39 55.14
CA LEU A 13 -44.86 42.01 55.18
C LEU A 13 -45.50 41.62 53.83
N GLU A 14 -46.41 42.43 53.33
CA GLU A 14 -47.05 42.21 52.00
C GLU A 14 -46.00 42.12 50.87
N PHE A 15 -45.04 43.03 50.92
CA PHE A 15 -43.94 42.99 49.93
C PHE A 15 -43.09 41.71 50.03
N SER A 16 -42.82 41.24 51.27
CA SER A 16 -42.05 39.99 51.48
C SER A 16 -42.81 38.74 51.05
N GLU A 17 -44.14 38.74 51.32
CA GLU A 17 -45.00 37.60 50.83
C GLU A 17 -45.16 37.62 49.33
N GLN A 18 -45.29 38.75 48.69
CA GLN A 18 -45.34 38.85 47.24
C GLN A 18 -44.04 38.40 46.58
N LYS A 19 -42.90 38.76 47.22
CA LYS A 19 -41.57 38.29 46.75
C LYS A 19 -41.37 36.81 46.95
N ARG A 20 -41.86 36.18 48.03
CA ARG A 20 -41.86 34.75 48.27
C ARG A 20 -42.75 34.03 47.27
N GLY A 21 -43.95 34.57 46.98
CA GLY A 21 -44.83 33.99 45.95
C GLY A 21 -44.23 34.02 44.55
N LEU A 22 -43.53 35.10 44.18
CA LEU A 22 -42.81 35.21 42.92
C LEU A 22 -41.60 34.24 42.82
N LEU A 23 -40.86 34.06 43.92
CA LEU A 23 -39.79 33.09 44.02
C LEU A 23 -40.29 31.64 43.93
N GLN A 24 -41.40 31.35 44.64
CA GLN A 24 -42.03 30.02 44.53
C GLN A 24 -42.56 29.75 43.13
N LYS A 25 -43.15 30.73 42.48
CA LYS A 25 -43.58 30.60 41.08
C LYS A 25 -42.42 30.42 40.10
N ARG A 26 -41.29 31.07 40.33
CA ARG A 26 -40.07 30.86 39.57
C ARG A 26 -39.44 29.48 39.84
N LEU A 27 -39.46 29.00 41.10
CA LEU A 27 -38.97 27.67 41.46
C LEU A 27 -39.89 26.57 40.92
N SER A 28 -41.20 26.77 40.85
CA SER A 28 -42.14 25.81 40.28
C SER A 28 -42.12 25.81 38.73
N SER A 29 -41.69 26.92 38.12
CA SER A 29 -41.43 26.91 36.66
C SER A 29 -40.06 26.31 36.28
N PHE A 30 -39.21 26.03 37.28
CA PHE A 30 -38.03 25.18 37.16
C PHE A 30 -38.34 23.73 37.56
N ASN A 31 -39.59 23.29 37.57
CA ASN A 31 -39.88 21.90 37.38
C ASN A 31 -39.43 21.60 35.95
N VAL A 32 -38.22 21.10 35.89
CA VAL A 32 -37.74 20.32 34.77
C VAL A 32 -38.84 19.28 34.53
N GLU A 33 -39.73 19.51 33.56
CA GLU A 33 -40.42 18.40 32.91
C GLU A 33 -39.29 17.44 32.65
N GLU A 34 -39.26 16.30 33.33
CA GLU A 34 -38.29 15.27 33.12
C GLU A 34 -38.35 15.02 31.62
N ASP A 35 -37.33 15.49 30.94
CA ASP A 35 -37.28 15.48 29.48
C ASP A 35 -37.18 14.00 29.11
N THR A 36 -38.33 13.33 29.10
CA THR A 36 -38.45 11.90 28.76
C THR A 36 -37.77 11.62 27.42
N THR A 37 -37.65 12.65 26.58
CA THR A 37 -36.89 12.63 25.34
C THR A 37 -35.40 12.50 25.57
N LEU A 38 -34.81 13.18 26.58
CA LEU A 38 -33.39 13.04 26.92
C LEU A 38 -33.07 11.64 27.43
N TRP A 39 -33.92 11.08 28.33
CA TRP A 39 -33.74 9.72 28.80
C TRP A 39 -33.87 8.67 27.68
N SER A 40 -34.83 8.84 26.75
CA SER A 40 -34.98 8.01 25.58
C SER A 40 -33.75 8.10 24.65
N PHE A 41 -33.15 9.30 24.53
CA PHE A 41 -31.96 9.50 23.72
C PHE A 41 -30.71 8.86 24.35
N VAL A 42 -30.57 8.94 25.66
CA VAL A 42 -29.51 8.27 26.43
C VAL A 42 -29.63 6.74 26.29
N ASP A 43 -30.84 6.20 26.35
CA ASP A 43 -31.09 4.75 26.18
C ASP A 43 -30.72 4.30 24.75
N LEU A 44 -31.12 5.10 23.75
CA LEU A 44 -30.74 4.82 22.35
C LEU A 44 -29.21 4.81 22.15
N ILE A 45 -28.50 5.79 22.71
CA ILE A 45 -27.04 5.88 22.61
C ILE A 45 -26.36 4.71 23.34
N THR A 46 -26.86 4.34 24.51
CA THR A 46 -26.31 3.20 25.27
C THR A 46 -26.52 1.89 24.57
N LEU A 47 -27.71 1.66 23.98
CA LEU A 47 -27.98 0.48 23.17
C LEU A 47 -27.06 0.41 21.92
N LEU A 48 -26.87 1.55 21.26
CA LEU A 48 -25.99 1.65 20.11
C LEU A 48 -24.52 1.42 20.49
N LEU A 49 -24.09 1.91 21.65
CA LEU A 49 -22.76 1.67 22.20
C LEU A 49 -22.57 0.17 22.53
N ILE A 50 -23.55 -0.45 23.18
CA ILE A 50 -23.51 -1.89 23.49
C ILE A 50 -23.45 -2.71 22.20
N LEU A 51 -24.26 -2.36 21.20
CA LEU A 51 -24.24 -3.01 19.89
C LEU A 51 -22.87 -2.87 19.23
N PHE A 52 -22.27 -1.68 19.30
CA PHE A 52 -20.95 -1.42 18.76
C PHE A 52 -19.86 -2.21 19.48
N ILE A 53 -19.91 -2.29 20.82
CA ILE A 53 -18.99 -3.09 21.63
C ILE A 53 -19.13 -4.58 21.29
N LEU A 54 -20.35 -5.08 21.14
CA LEU A 54 -20.59 -6.47 20.74
C LEU A 54 -20.06 -6.75 19.32
N PHE A 55 -20.31 -5.81 18.39
CA PHE A 55 -19.79 -5.94 17.02
C PHE A 55 -18.27 -5.87 16.97
N TYR A 56 -17.68 -4.95 17.76
CA TYR A 56 -16.24 -4.82 17.87
C TYR A 56 -15.61 -6.04 18.57
N SER A 57 -16.21 -6.51 19.66
CA SER A 57 -15.81 -7.76 20.34
C SER A 57 -15.91 -8.96 19.41
N HIS A 58 -16.98 -9.06 18.63
CA HIS A 58 -17.15 -10.14 17.64
C HIS A 58 -16.11 -10.03 16.52
N ALA A 59 -15.77 -8.83 16.08
CA ALA A 59 -14.73 -8.60 15.07
C ALA A 59 -13.32 -8.95 15.60
N ILE A 60 -13.03 -8.68 16.87
CA ILE A 60 -11.76 -9.07 17.53
C ILE A 60 -11.74 -10.58 17.79
N THR A 61 -12.83 -11.14 18.26
CA THR A 61 -12.90 -12.59 18.55
C THR A 61 -12.78 -13.42 17.27
N ARG A 62 -13.27 -12.92 16.12
CA ARG A 62 -12.99 -13.53 14.82
C ARG A 62 -11.50 -13.49 14.45
N LYS A 63 -10.74 -12.46 14.89
CA LYS A 63 -9.28 -12.46 14.71
C LYS A 63 -8.57 -13.39 15.69
N ALA A 64 -9.05 -13.51 16.93
CA ALA A 64 -8.40 -14.32 17.98
C ALA A 64 -8.75 -15.81 17.89
N THR A 65 -9.96 -16.19 17.41
CA THR A 65 -10.33 -17.60 17.17
C THR A 65 -9.65 -18.20 15.95
N VAL A 66 -9.06 -17.39 15.07
CA VAL A 66 -8.20 -17.88 13.98
C VAL A 66 -6.81 -18.31 14.48
N GLU A 67 -6.39 -17.87 15.69
CA GLU A 67 -5.07 -18.21 16.23
C GLU A 67 -5.04 -19.40 17.21
N ASN A 68 -6.19 -19.91 17.70
CA ASN A 68 -6.21 -20.91 18.79
C ASN A 68 -7.09 -22.14 18.57
N GLU A 69 -7.44 -22.54 17.34
CA GLU A 69 -7.97 -23.86 17.12
C GLU A 69 -6.83 -24.86 16.86
N PRO A 70 -6.77 -25.99 17.60
CA PRO A 70 -5.85 -27.07 17.26
C PRO A 70 -6.26 -27.62 15.91
N SER A 71 -5.42 -27.46 14.94
CA SER A 71 -5.51 -27.78 13.53
C SER A 71 -6.10 -29.15 13.23
N ALA A 72 -7.40 -29.24 13.11
CA ALA A 72 -8.05 -30.27 12.30
C ALA A 72 -8.33 -29.64 10.93
N THR A 73 -7.35 -29.73 10.05
CA THR A 73 -7.44 -29.92 8.60
C THR A 73 -8.61 -29.24 7.86
N LEU A 74 -8.66 -27.90 7.87
CA LEU A 74 -9.13 -27.11 6.74
C LEU A 74 -8.12 -25.97 6.54
N GLN A 75 -6.92 -26.34 6.11
CA GLN A 75 -5.97 -25.41 5.55
C GLN A 75 -6.66 -24.71 4.38
N ARG A 76 -6.97 -23.42 4.57
CA ARG A 76 -7.21 -22.53 3.43
C ARG A 76 -5.97 -22.63 2.54
N PRO A 77 -6.09 -23.08 1.28
CA PRO A 77 -4.93 -23.21 0.41
C PRO A 77 -4.32 -21.86 -0.06
N GLU A 78 -4.82 -20.72 0.46
CA GLU A 78 -4.43 -19.41 -0.06
C GLU A 78 -3.17 -18.80 0.54
N MET A 79 -2.63 -19.32 1.64
CA MET A 79 -1.47 -18.71 2.30
C MET A 79 -0.16 -19.51 2.12
N GLN A 80 -0.17 -20.60 1.38
CA GLN A 80 0.99 -21.44 1.14
C GLN A 80 1.27 -21.81 -0.30
N ILE A 81 0.67 -21.18 -1.27
CA ILE A 81 1.17 -21.29 -2.64
C ILE A 81 2.23 -20.19 -2.83
N ARG A 82 3.35 -20.28 -2.13
CA ARG A 82 4.60 -19.89 -2.74
C ARG A 82 4.72 -20.82 -3.94
N ASP A 83 4.53 -20.24 -5.11
CA ASP A 83 4.57 -21.00 -6.35
C ASP A 83 5.90 -21.73 -6.38
N GLU A 84 5.88 -23.05 -6.30
CA GLU A 84 7.07 -23.88 -6.16
C GLU A 84 8.02 -23.63 -7.33
N SER A 85 7.47 -23.30 -8.51
CA SER A 85 8.23 -22.92 -9.69
C SER A 85 8.95 -21.58 -9.52
N LEU A 86 8.34 -20.60 -8.86
CA LEU A 86 9.00 -19.31 -8.55
C LEU A 86 10.07 -19.45 -7.45
N GLU A 87 9.88 -20.34 -6.48
CA GLU A 87 10.94 -20.65 -5.50
C GLU A 87 12.11 -21.40 -6.13
N GLN A 88 11.86 -22.29 -7.06
CA GLN A 88 12.92 -22.92 -7.84
C GLN A 88 13.65 -21.88 -8.69
N LEU A 89 12.91 -20.98 -9.36
CA LEU A 89 13.49 -19.85 -10.10
C LEU A 89 14.38 -18.99 -9.20
N ARG A 90 13.90 -18.60 -8.03
CA ARG A 90 14.69 -17.81 -7.08
C ARG A 90 16.01 -18.50 -6.72
N ARG A 91 15.95 -19.80 -6.39
CA ARG A 91 17.15 -20.57 -6.07
C ARG A 91 18.14 -20.63 -7.24
N GLN A 92 17.67 -20.90 -8.44
CA GLN A 92 18.51 -20.99 -9.63
C GLN A 92 19.11 -19.62 -10.00
N VAL A 93 18.32 -18.55 -9.96
CA VAL A 93 18.81 -17.20 -10.21
C VAL A 93 19.87 -16.82 -9.18
N MET A 94 19.66 -17.10 -7.89
CA MET A 94 20.63 -16.79 -6.84
C MET A 94 21.94 -17.61 -6.97
N GLN A 95 21.89 -18.81 -7.52
CA GLN A 95 23.08 -19.62 -7.84
C GLN A 95 23.81 -19.10 -9.09
N THR A 96 23.07 -18.47 -10.00
CA THR A 96 23.60 -17.97 -11.27
C THR A 96 24.32 -16.64 -11.13
N VAL A 97 23.91 -15.82 -10.14
CA VAL A 97 24.51 -14.51 -9.90
C VAL A 97 25.92 -14.65 -9.34
N ARG A 98 26.87 -13.96 -9.93
CA ARG A 98 28.27 -13.94 -9.49
C ARG A 98 28.39 -13.40 -8.06
N THR A 99 29.37 -13.85 -7.32
CA THR A 99 29.54 -13.44 -5.92
C THR A 99 29.76 -11.93 -5.80
N GLU A 100 30.45 -11.33 -6.74
CA GLU A 100 30.72 -9.89 -6.81
C GLU A 100 29.43 -9.08 -7.03
N ASP A 101 28.48 -9.61 -7.80
CA ASP A 101 27.23 -8.95 -8.18
C ASP A 101 26.15 -9.07 -7.09
N LYS A 102 26.31 -9.99 -6.12
CA LYS A 102 25.29 -10.26 -5.09
C LYS A 102 24.94 -9.06 -4.22
N LYS A 103 25.80 -8.07 -4.12
CA LYS A 103 25.54 -6.83 -3.36
C LYS A 103 24.56 -5.91 -4.08
N GLU A 104 24.53 -5.94 -5.40
CA GLU A 104 23.71 -5.07 -6.25
C GLU A 104 22.57 -5.83 -6.91
N PHE A 105 22.49 -7.14 -6.71
CA PHE A 105 21.44 -8.01 -7.22
C PHE A 105 20.64 -8.58 -6.05
N ALA A 106 19.34 -8.38 -6.08
CA ALA A 106 18.44 -8.92 -5.07
C ALA A 106 17.25 -9.64 -5.71
N VAL A 107 16.77 -10.66 -5.04
CA VAL A 107 15.52 -11.35 -5.39
C VAL A 107 14.58 -11.23 -4.21
N ARG A 108 13.41 -10.66 -4.42
CA ARG A 108 12.42 -10.45 -3.36
C ARG A 108 11.04 -10.89 -3.80
N TRP A 109 10.22 -11.20 -2.83
CA TRP A 109 8.79 -11.40 -3.00
C TRP A 109 8.05 -10.10 -2.75
N ASP A 110 7.14 -9.77 -3.65
CA ASP A 110 6.14 -8.72 -3.48
C ASP A 110 4.76 -9.34 -3.70
N GLN A 111 4.05 -9.60 -2.61
CA GLN A 111 2.79 -10.34 -2.62
C GLN A 111 2.95 -11.73 -3.27
N LYS A 112 2.39 -11.93 -4.47
CA LYS A 112 2.49 -13.18 -5.26
C LYS A 112 3.43 -13.02 -6.47
N ARG A 113 4.34 -12.03 -6.44
CA ARG A 113 5.25 -11.69 -7.54
C ARG A 113 6.69 -11.91 -7.13
N LEU A 114 7.47 -12.44 -8.02
CA LEU A 114 8.93 -12.51 -7.87
C LEU A 114 9.55 -11.30 -8.54
N VAL A 115 10.27 -10.49 -7.79
CA VAL A 115 10.95 -9.28 -8.27
C VAL A 115 12.46 -9.50 -8.23
N LEU A 116 13.09 -9.45 -9.40
CA LEU A 116 14.53 -9.45 -9.56
C LEU A 116 14.98 -7.99 -9.63
N VAL A 117 15.79 -7.55 -8.68
CA VAL A 117 16.30 -6.18 -8.59
C VAL A 117 17.74 -6.14 -9.10
N LEU A 118 17.97 -5.39 -10.15
CA LEU A 118 19.27 -5.17 -10.79
C LEU A 118 19.74 -3.77 -10.44
N GLY A 119 20.74 -3.64 -9.57
CA GLY A 119 21.35 -2.35 -9.26
C GLY A 119 22.06 -1.74 -10.49
N GLU A 120 22.12 -0.41 -10.55
CA GLU A 120 22.76 0.29 -11.66
C GLU A 120 24.19 -0.19 -11.92
N LYS A 121 25.01 -0.32 -10.88
CA LYS A 121 26.44 -0.61 -10.99
C LYS A 121 26.80 -1.91 -11.70
N ILE A 122 25.93 -2.91 -11.61
CA ILE A 122 26.18 -4.21 -12.29
C ILE A 122 25.59 -4.26 -13.69
N ALA A 123 24.57 -3.45 -13.95
CA ALA A 123 23.82 -3.52 -15.20
C ALA A 123 24.19 -2.43 -16.19
N PHE A 124 24.63 -1.23 -15.72
CA PHE A 124 24.86 -0.05 -16.54
C PHE A 124 26.03 0.79 -16.03
N ASN A 125 26.63 1.58 -16.93
CA ASN A 125 27.49 2.70 -16.51
C ASN A 125 26.64 3.85 -15.94
N VAL A 126 27.28 4.69 -15.13
CA VAL A 126 26.64 5.87 -14.55
C VAL A 126 26.12 6.79 -15.67
N GLY A 127 24.84 7.16 -15.58
CA GLY A 127 24.21 8.03 -16.58
C GLY A 127 24.02 7.39 -17.96
N ASP A 128 24.26 6.08 -18.10
CA ASP A 128 24.05 5.33 -19.36
C ASP A 128 22.89 4.31 -19.21
N ALA A 129 22.40 3.86 -20.34
CA ALA A 129 21.35 2.86 -20.43
C ALA A 129 21.78 1.58 -21.19
N ASN A 130 23.02 1.50 -21.65
CA ASN A 130 23.56 0.31 -22.31
C ASN A 130 23.93 -0.74 -21.27
N LEU A 131 23.52 -1.99 -21.51
CA LEU A 131 23.87 -3.12 -20.64
C LEU A 131 25.37 -3.37 -20.65
N LEU A 132 25.96 -3.51 -19.48
CA LEU A 132 27.36 -3.88 -19.33
C LEU A 132 27.62 -5.28 -19.89
N PRO A 133 28.68 -5.46 -20.72
CA PRO A 133 29.02 -6.77 -21.28
C PRO A 133 29.20 -7.85 -20.20
N ASP A 134 29.79 -7.52 -19.07
CA ASP A 134 30.06 -8.46 -17.98
C ASP A 134 28.79 -8.99 -17.30
N PHE A 135 27.68 -8.24 -17.35
CA PHE A 135 26.41 -8.66 -16.79
C PHE A 135 25.55 -9.44 -17.77
N GLN A 136 25.79 -9.32 -19.08
CA GLN A 136 24.99 -10.00 -20.11
C GLN A 136 24.93 -11.54 -19.94
N PRO A 137 26.02 -12.26 -19.61
CA PRO A 137 25.95 -13.70 -19.37
C PRO A 137 25.00 -14.08 -18.22
N THR A 138 24.99 -13.31 -17.12
CA THR A 138 24.07 -13.49 -16.00
C THR A 138 22.62 -13.25 -16.44
N LEU A 139 22.37 -12.15 -17.14
CA LEU A 139 21.04 -11.80 -17.63
C LEU A 139 20.52 -12.82 -18.67
N LYS A 140 21.41 -13.39 -19.51
CA LYS A 140 21.07 -14.46 -20.46
C LYS A 140 20.58 -15.74 -19.75
N ARG A 141 21.23 -16.15 -18.66
CA ARG A 141 20.79 -17.31 -17.87
C ARG A 141 19.43 -17.05 -17.22
N ILE A 142 19.22 -15.85 -16.70
CA ILE A 142 17.93 -15.41 -16.15
C ILE A 142 16.85 -15.45 -17.24
N ALA A 143 17.14 -14.93 -18.45
CA ALA A 143 16.23 -14.97 -19.58
C ALA A 143 15.86 -16.40 -19.99
N GLY A 144 16.84 -17.29 -20.10
CA GLY A 144 16.62 -18.69 -20.42
C GLY A 144 15.70 -19.39 -19.43
N PHE A 145 15.84 -19.08 -18.15
CA PHE A 145 14.95 -19.62 -17.15
C PHE A 145 13.53 -19.01 -17.24
N ILE A 146 13.40 -17.68 -17.36
CA ILE A 146 12.09 -17.02 -17.50
C ILE A 146 11.37 -17.48 -18.77
N SER A 147 12.09 -17.80 -19.85
CA SER A 147 11.51 -18.25 -21.11
C SER A 147 10.82 -19.61 -20.98
N SER A 148 11.32 -20.48 -20.08
CA SER A 148 10.72 -21.79 -19.81
C SER A 148 9.42 -21.67 -18.98
N GLN A 149 9.23 -20.59 -18.25
CA GLN A 149 8.07 -20.33 -17.37
C GLN A 149 7.00 -19.53 -18.15
N LYS A 150 6.26 -20.21 -19.03
CA LYS A 150 5.33 -19.55 -19.98
C LYS A 150 4.12 -18.91 -19.33
N GLU A 151 3.74 -19.32 -18.12
CA GLU A 151 2.59 -18.84 -17.37
C GLU A 151 2.82 -17.49 -16.67
N TYR A 152 4.04 -16.94 -16.75
CA TYR A 152 4.33 -15.65 -16.13
C TYR A 152 4.47 -14.54 -17.16
N ARG A 153 3.84 -13.39 -16.89
CA ARG A 153 4.16 -12.12 -17.54
C ARG A 153 5.41 -11.53 -16.92
N VAL A 154 6.09 -10.71 -17.67
CA VAL A 154 7.36 -10.07 -17.28
C VAL A 154 7.18 -8.56 -17.39
N ALA A 155 7.15 -7.87 -16.26
CA ALA A 155 7.19 -6.41 -16.24
C ALA A 155 8.63 -5.95 -15.96
N VAL A 156 9.17 -5.09 -16.80
CA VAL A 156 10.50 -4.50 -16.64
C VAL A 156 10.35 -3.03 -16.30
N ALA A 157 10.78 -2.64 -15.10
CA ALA A 157 10.60 -1.29 -14.58
C ALA A 157 11.95 -0.63 -14.28
N GLY A 158 12.17 0.57 -14.84
CA GLY A 158 13.36 1.37 -14.59
C GLY A 158 13.10 2.45 -13.53
N HIS A 159 14.12 2.66 -12.67
CA HIS A 159 14.09 3.66 -11.59
C HIS A 159 15.40 4.43 -11.53
N THR A 160 15.33 5.70 -11.10
CA THR A 160 16.48 6.54 -10.81
C THR A 160 16.44 6.99 -9.34
N ASP A 161 17.48 7.66 -8.91
CA ASP A 161 17.44 8.51 -7.73
C ASP A 161 16.84 9.89 -8.06
N ASP A 162 16.89 10.80 -7.09
CA ASP A 162 16.38 12.18 -7.19
C ASP A 162 17.38 13.17 -7.83
N VAL A 163 18.60 12.73 -8.14
CA VAL A 163 19.58 13.59 -8.79
C VAL A 163 19.17 13.79 -10.25
N PRO A 164 18.93 15.04 -10.69
CA PRO A 164 18.52 15.28 -12.06
C PRO A 164 19.62 14.92 -13.05
N ILE A 165 19.24 14.20 -14.12
CA ILE A 165 20.10 14.05 -15.31
C ILE A 165 19.65 15.05 -16.38
N LYS A 166 20.61 15.58 -17.12
CA LYS A 166 20.34 16.41 -18.30
C LYS A 166 21.46 16.20 -19.32
N THR A 167 21.21 15.35 -20.27
CA THR A 167 22.11 15.08 -21.40
C THR A 167 21.33 15.19 -22.70
N GLU A 168 22.03 15.25 -23.84
CA GLU A 168 21.38 15.21 -25.14
C GLU A 168 20.53 13.94 -25.33
N ARG A 169 21.02 12.80 -24.85
CA ARG A 169 20.35 11.51 -24.96
C ARG A 169 19.22 11.30 -23.94
N PHE A 170 19.39 11.87 -22.76
CA PHE A 170 18.44 11.74 -21.64
C PHE A 170 18.12 13.13 -21.07
N PRO A 171 17.08 13.82 -21.57
CA PRO A 171 16.71 15.13 -21.08
C PRO A 171 16.30 15.14 -19.61
N THR A 172 15.69 14.04 -19.14
CA THR A 172 15.26 13.86 -17.74
C THR A 172 15.47 12.42 -17.25
N ASN A 173 15.25 12.20 -15.97
CA ASN A 173 15.27 10.88 -15.36
C ASN A 173 14.16 9.94 -15.90
N TRP A 174 13.12 10.49 -16.52
CA TRP A 174 12.07 9.70 -17.15
C TRP A 174 12.61 8.91 -18.35
N GLU A 175 13.31 9.59 -19.26
CA GLU A 175 13.89 8.95 -20.44
C GLU A 175 14.97 7.93 -20.03
N LEU A 176 15.84 8.28 -19.08
CA LEU A 176 16.88 7.38 -18.61
C LEU A 176 16.28 6.10 -18.05
N SER A 177 15.30 6.21 -17.16
CA SER A 177 14.65 5.05 -16.54
C SER A 177 13.91 4.19 -17.55
N ALA A 178 13.16 4.82 -18.46
CA ALA A 178 12.43 4.13 -19.50
C ALA A 178 13.35 3.38 -20.47
N ILE A 179 14.42 4.02 -20.96
CA ILE A 179 15.35 3.40 -21.91
C ILE A 179 16.17 2.27 -21.27
N ARG A 180 16.51 2.37 -19.98
CA ARG A 180 17.11 1.25 -19.24
C ARG A 180 16.18 0.03 -19.20
N ALA A 181 14.91 0.26 -18.90
CA ALA A 181 13.92 -0.81 -18.93
C ALA A 181 13.73 -1.40 -20.34
N VAL A 182 13.70 -0.57 -21.40
CA VAL A 182 13.64 -0.99 -22.79
C VAL A 182 14.83 -1.89 -23.15
N ASN A 183 16.05 -1.51 -22.78
CA ASN A 183 17.24 -2.27 -23.14
C ASN A 183 17.31 -3.62 -22.42
N VAL A 184 16.90 -3.70 -21.16
CA VAL A 184 16.74 -4.98 -20.46
C VAL A 184 15.66 -5.82 -21.14
N ALA A 185 14.48 -5.25 -21.43
CA ALA A 185 13.38 -5.96 -22.07
C ALA A 185 13.79 -6.50 -23.46
N ARG A 186 14.47 -5.69 -24.29
CA ARG A 186 15.01 -6.12 -25.59
C ARG A 186 15.97 -7.29 -25.45
N PHE A 187 16.86 -7.23 -24.45
CA PHE A 187 17.77 -8.33 -24.18
C PHE A 187 17.03 -9.61 -23.81
N LEU A 188 16.03 -9.53 -22.95
CA LEU A 188 15.22 -10.67 -22.54
C LEU A 188 14.44 -11.27 -23.72
N ILE A 189 13.84 -10.43 -24.58
CA ILE A 189 13.12 -10.84 -25.79
C ILE A 189 14.09 -11.53 -26.77
N GLY A 190 15.27 -10.96 -27.01
CA GLY A 190 16.30 -11.54 -27.85
C GLY A 190 16.82 -12.90 -27.36
N HIS A 191 16.54 -13.26 -26.10
CA HIS A 191 16.91 -14.52 -25.48
C HIS A 191 15.71 -15.45 -25.17
N GLY A 192 14.63 -15.32 -25.98
CA GLY A 192 13.55 -16.30 -26.03
C GLY A 192 12.31 -16.00 -25.19
N ILE A 193 12.21 -14.79 -24.58
CA ILE A 193 10.95 -14.37 -23.94
C ILE A 193 10.03 -13.78 -24.99
N SER A 194 8.79 -14.27 -25.08
CA SER A 194 7.81 -13.74 -26.02
C SER A 194 7.50 -12.27 -25.76
N PRO A 195 7.53 -11.38 -26.77
CA PRO A 195 7.19 -9.96 -26.62
C PRO A 195 5.79 -9.72 -26.03
N ARG A 196 4.83 -10.61 -26.33
CA ARG A 196 3.46 -10.54 -25.79
C ARG A 196 3.39 -10.66 -24.26
N ARG A 197 4.43 -11.22 -23.64
CA ARG A 197 4.53 -11.39 -22.18
C ARG A 197 5.23 -10.22 -21.49
N VAL A 198 5.82 -9.29 -22.25
CA VAL A 198 6.69 -8.26 -21.70
C VAL A 198 5.95 -6.92 -21.66
N SER A 199 5.95 -6.27 -20.50
CA SER A 199 5.61 -4.85 -20.33
C SER A 199 6.83 -4.06 -19.87
N ILE A 200 6.87 -2.77 -20.22
CA ILE A 200 7.99 -1.88 -19.95
C ILE A 200 7.46 -0.63 -19.25
N GLU A 201 8.12 -0.24 -18.15
CA GLU A 201 7.71 0.87 -17.31
C GLU A 201 8.93 1.72 -16.95
N GLY A 202 8.77 3.04 -16.93
CA GLY A 202 9.77 3.98 -16.44
C GLY A 202 9.17 4.80 -15.32
N TYR A 203 9.81 4.87 -14.16
CA TYR A 203 9.27 5.55 -12.99
C TYR A 203 10.10 6.75 -12.52
N SER A 204 11.20 7.04 -13.21
CA SER A 204 12.08 8.12 -12.76
C SER A 204 12.44 7.95 -11.26
N ALA A 205 12.42 9.02 -10.48
CA ALA A 205 12.66 9.01 -9.03
C ALA A 205 11.39 8.82 -8.18
N TYR A 206 10.21 8.61 -8.81
CA TYR A 206 8.92 8.70 -8.11
C TYR A 206 8.47 7.40 -7.42
N ARG A 207 9.21 6.31 -7.58
CA ARG A 207 8.98 5.05 -6.85
C ARG A 207 10.28 4.59 -6.17
N PRO A 208 10.79 5.33 -5.18
CA PRO A 208 12.03 4.97 -4.50
C PRO A 208 11.83 3.77 -3.58
N LEU A 209 12.85 2.91 -3.46
CA LEU A 209 12.90 1.86 -2.43
C LEU A 209 13.10 2.45 -1.04
N GLN A 210 13.85 3.53 -0.98
CA GLN A 210 14.21 4.24 0.26
C GLN A 210 14.21 5.74 -0.03
N PRO A 211 13.92 6.58 0.97
CA PRO A 211 14.08 8.03 0.82
C PRO A 211 15.51 8.38 0.39
N ASN A 212 15.68 9.30 -0.57
CA ASN A 212 16.96 9.70 -1.16
C ASN A 212 17.84 10.56 -0.22
N ARG A 213 18.07 10.10 1.02
CA ARG A 213 18.75 10.90 2.06
C ARG A 213 20.27 10.91 1.94
N ASN A 214 20.87 9.87 1.39
CA ASN A 214 22.32 9.69 1.30
C ASN A 214 22.72 8.94 0.01
N ALA A 215 24.01 8.82 -0.23
CA ALA A 215 24.56 8.15 -1.42
C ALA A 215 24.14 6.66 -1.49
N GLN A 216 24.06 5.99 -0.36
CA GLN A 216 23.71 4.58 -0.32
C GLN A 216 22.22 4.35 -0.68
N SER A 217 21.31 5.17 -0.14
CA SER A 217 19.88 5.08 -0.49
C SER A 217 19.64 5.47 -1.96
N ARG A 218 20.33 6.51 -2.48
CA ARG A 218 20.27 6.84 -3.91
C ARG A 218 20.76 5.70 -4.78
N GLN A 219 21.86 5.03 -4.40
CA GLN A 219 22.37 3.87 -5.15
C GLN A 219 21.34 2.73 -5.19
N ALA A 220 20.67 2.43 -4.07
CA ALA A 220 19.62 1.42 -4.02
C ALA A 220 18.40 1.79 -4.89
N ASN A 221 18.12 3.09 -5.05
CA ASN A 221 17.04 3.59 -5.91
C ASN A 221 17.36 3.49 -7.40
N ARG A 222 18.63 3.65 -7.80
CA ARG A 222 19.08 3.48 -9.20
C ARG A 222 19.12 2.00 -9.56
N ARG A 223 18.04 1.48 -10.13
CA ARG A 223 17.85 0.06 -10.42
C ARG A 223 16.92 -0.19 -11.60
N VAL A 224 16.94 -1.41 -12.08
CA VAL A 224 15.88 -1.99 -12.92
C VAL A 224 15.28 -3.18 -12.19
N GLU A 225 13.96 -3.29 -12.18
CA GLU A 225 13.23 -4.41 -11.62
C GLU A 225 12.65 -5.27 -12.75
N ILE A 226 12.84 -6.58 -12.66
CA ILE A 226 12.18 -7.56 -13.52
C ILE A 226 11.18 -8.31 -12.64
N THR A 227 9.90 -8.07 -12.85
CA THR A 227 8.81 -8.65 -12.05
C THR A 227 8.14 -9.78 -12.82
N LEU A 228 8.08 -10.95 -12.23
CA LEU A 228 7.33 -12.09 -12.73
C LEU A 228 5.96 -12.15 -12.08
N ILE A 229 4.92 -12.09 -12.90
CA ILE A 229 3.52 -12.02 -12.49
C ILE A 229 2.82 -13.24 -13.06
N LYS A 230 2.34 -14.13 -12.20
CA LYS A 230 1.55 -15.28 -12.69
C LYS A 230 0.24 -14.78 -13.30
N GLU A 231 0.01 -15.11 -14.54
CA GLU A 231 -1.31 -14.85 -15.13
C GLU A 231 -2.33 -15.79 -14.50
N ALA A 232 -3.34 -15.21 -13.84
CA ALA A 232 -4.58 -15.95 -13.63
C ALA A 232 -5.09 -16.33 -15.02
N ARG A 233 -5.43 -17.59 -15.24
CA ARG A 233 -6.00 -18.08 -16.53
C ARG A 233 -7.12 -17.14 -16.96
N GLN A 234 -6.78 -16.10 -17.71
CA GLN A 234 -7.74 -15.27 -18.41
C GLN A 234 -7.88 -15.88 -19.81
N ASN A 235 -9.09 -15.85 -20.34
CA ASN A 235 -9.37 -16.23 -21.71
C ASN A 235 -8.34 -15.61 -22.65
N PRO A 236 -7.87 -16.36 -23.66
CA PRO A 236 -6.90 -15.84 -24.62
C PRO A 236 -7.45 -14.52 -25.19
N ILE A 237 -6.63 -13.46 -25.12
CA ILE A 237 -6.90 -12.22 -25.86
C ILE A 237 -7.09 -12.65 -27.30
N PRO A 238 -8.22 -12.31 -27.96
CA PRO A 238 -8.42 -12.67 -29.36
C PRO A 238 -7.21 -12.22 -30.17
N ASP A 239 -6.74 -13.08 -31.07
CA ASP A 239 -5.68 -12.73 -32.01
C ASP A 239 -6.11 -11.48 -32.76
N VAL A 240 -5.51 -10.35 -32.44
CA VAL A 240 -5.66 -9.14 -33.23
C VAL A 240 -4.86 -9.39 -34.50
N ASP A 241 -5.57 -9.51 -35.61
CA ASP A 241 -5.03 -9.73 -36.93
C ASP A 241 -3.84 -8.80 -37.20
N HIS A 242 -2.66 -9.36 -37.45
CA HIS A 242 -1.41 -8.64 -37.70
C HIS A 242 -1.38 -7.89 -39.05
N ASN A 243 -2.49 -7.83 -39.77
CA ASN A 243 -2.58 -7.14 -41.08
C ASN A 243 -2.78 -5.61 -40.98
N LEU A 244 -2.71 -5.02 -39.80
CA LEU A 244 -2.84 -3.56 -39.59
C LEU A 244 -1.54 -2.87 -39.14
N MET A 245 -0.39 -3.43 -39.46
CA MET A 245 0.87 -2.69 -39.30
C MET A 245 1.53 -2.49 -40.67
N PHE A 246 1.31 -1.24 -41.18
CA PHE A 246 2.04 -0.50 -42.23
C PHE A 246 1.93 -0.98 -43.66
#